data_9e5f497631e9470ac355aba0a36c9115
#
_entry.id   9e5f497631e9470ac355aba0a36c9115
#
_cell.length_a   1.000
_cell.length_b   1.000
_cell.length_c   1.000
_cell.angle_alpha   90.00
_cell.angle_beta   90.00
_cell.angle_gamma   90.00
#
_symmetry.space_group_name_H-M   'P 1'
#
loop_
_entity.id
_entity.type
_entity.pdbx_description
1 polymer ?
#
loop_
_entity_poly.entity_id
_entity_poly.type
_entity_poly.pdbx_seq_one_letter_code
_entity_poly.pdbx_strand_id
1 'polypeptide(L)'
;NTLIIMDDCAGSDMLTHNNTEFIRLLTKTRHYNITCIMAFQTIRFVHINVKRMATDIICYSGYSEEDFTSLLQQTNNNLNTKETVQEYLQHREPHDKFVMNITANKYYFES
;
A
#
# COMPACT_ATOMS: atom_id res chain seq x y z
N ASN A 1 -10.76 9.14 -18.66
CA ASN A 1 -10.63 8.37 -17.42
C ASN A 1 -10.26 6.92 -17.72
N THR A 2 -9.16 6.46 -17.18
CA THR A 2 -8.67 5.10 -17.38
C THR A 2 -8.48 4.42 -16.03
N LEU A 3 -8.92 3.17 -15.94
CA LEU A 3 -8.72 2.34 -14.77
C LEU A 3 -7.79 1.18 -15.14
N ILE A 4 -6.70 1.04 -14.39
CA ILE A 4 -5.75 -0.07 -14.55
C ILE A 4 -5.86 -0.94 -13.30
N ILE A 5 -6.11 -2.23 -13.47
CA ILE A 5 -6.18 -3.19 -12.39
C ILE A 5 -5.05 -4.21 -12.59
N MET A 6 -4.20 -4.36 -11.57
CA MET A 6 -3.10 -5.31 -11.59
C MET A 6 -3.24 -6.23 -10.38
N ASP A 7 -3.56 -7.49 -10.63
CA ASP A 7 -3.73 -8.49 -9.59
C ASP A 7 -2.50 -9.39 -9.51
N ASP A 8 -2.19 -9.85 -8.30
CA ASP A 8 -1.10 -10.79 -8.02
C ASP A 8 0.24 -10.29 -8.55
N CYS A 9 0.57 -9.05 -8.25
CA CYS A 9 1.77 -8.40 -8.77
C CYS A 9 3.05 -8.79 -8.04
N ALA A 10 2.96 -9.51 -6.93
CA ALA A 10 4.12 -9.91 -6.14
C ALA A 10 5.05 -10.78 -6.98
N GLY A 11 6.34 -10.43 -7.03
CA GLY A 11 7.33 -11.14 -7.83
C GLY A 11 7.41 -10.70 -9.28
N SER A 12 6.59 -9.76 -9.71
CA SER A 12 6.70 -9.17 -11.04
C SER A 12 7.90 -8.25 -11.10
N ASP A 13 8.71 -8.37 -12.16
CA ASP A 13 9.86 -7.48 -12.39
C ASP A 13 9.43 -6.02 -12.49
N MET A 14 8.20 -5.75 -12.91
CA MET A 14 7.67 -4.40 -13.00
C MET A 14 7.57 -3.71 -11.65
N LEU A 15 7.44 -4.47 -10.55
CA LEU A 15 7.14 -3.92 -9.23
C LEU A 15 8.21 -4.21 -8.19
N THR A 16 9.16 -5.11 -8.46
CA THR A 16 10.15 -5.56 -7.48
C THR A 16 11.53 -4.95 -7.64
N HIS A 17 11.85 -4.40 -8.77
CA HIS A 17 13.16 -3.80 -9.05
C HIS A 17 12.99 -2.39 -9.60
N ASN A 18 14.11 -1.75 -9.91
CA ASN A 18 14.12 -0.39 -10.45
C ASN A 18 13.58 -0.36 -11.89
N ASN A 19 12.31 -0.68 -12.05
CA ASN A 19 11.66 -0.50 -13.34
C ASN A 19 11.28 0.96 -13.51
N THR A 20 12.20 1.73 -14.08
CA THR A 20 12.06 3.17 -14.23
C THR A 20 10.85 3.54 -15.10
N GLU A 21 10.54 2.75 -16.10
CA GLU A 21 9.41 3.01 -17.00
C GLU A 21 8.08 2.86 -16.28
N PHE A 22 7.94 1.81 -15.47
CA PHE A 22 6.73 1.58 -14.71
C PHE A 22 6.52 2.68 -13.66
N ILE A 23 7.59 3.07 -12.98
CA ILE A 23 7.54 4.14 -11.99
C ILE A 23 7.18 5.47 -12.65
N ARG A 24 7.70 5.75 -13.83
CA ARG A 24 7.30 6.93 -14.61
C ARG A 24 5.81 6.91 -14.96
N LEU A 25 5.30 5.76 -15.36
CA LEU A 25 3.88 5.60 -15.64
C LEU A 25 3.03 5.92 -14.42
N LEU A 26 3.40 5.38 -13.25
CA LEU A 26 2.69 5.67 -12.01
C LEU A 26 2.74 7.15 -11.66
N THR A 27 3.89 7.80 -11.85
CA THR A 27 4.04 9.23 -11.58
C THR A 27 3.11 10.05 -12.47
N LYS A 28 2.87 9.61 -13.70
CA LYS A 28 2.03 10.32 -14.66
C LYS A 28 0.54 10.04 -14.49
N THR A 29 0.15 9.08 -13.65
CA THR A 29 -1.27 8.71 -13.52
C THR A 29 -2.15 9.88 -13.13
N ARG A 30 -1.65 10.76 -12.27
CA ARG A 30 -2.41 11.94 -11.85
C ARG A 30 -2.64 12.94 -12.99
N HIS A 31 -1.70 13.06 -13.90
CA HIS A 31 -1.81 13.99 -15.03
C HIS A 31 -2.78 13.52 -16.11
N TYR A 32 -2.97 12.20 -16.22
CA TYR A 32 -3.77 11.60 -17.28
C TYR A 32 -5.10 11.03 -16.80
N ASN A 33 -5.51 11.36 -15.56
CA ASN A 33 -6.74 10.82 -14.96
C ASN A 33 -6.78 9.29 -15.00
N ILE A 34 -5.66 8.66 -14.69
CA ILE A 34 -5.54 7.21 -14.62
C ILE A 34 -5.64 6.79 -13.15
N THR A 35 -6.56 5.89 -12.85
CA THR A 35 -6.65 5.23 -11.56
C THR A 35 -6.00 3.86 -11.66
N CYS A 36 -5.12 3.54 -10.73
CA CYS A 36 -4.43 2.26 -10.70
C CYS A 36 -4.73 1.55 -9.39
N ILE A 37 -5.22 0.32 -9.49
CA ILE A 37 -5.47 -0.56 -8.34
C ILE A 37 -4.51 -1.74 -8.46
N MET A 38 -3.69 -1.95 -7.43
CA MET A 38 -2.71 -3.03 -7.41
C MET A 38 -2.94 -3.90 -6.19
N ALA A 39 -2.94 -5.22 -6.38
CA ALA A 39 -3.09 -6.20 -5.31
C ALA A 39 -1.81 -7.01 -5.16
N PHE A 40 -1.35 -7.18 -3.93
CA PHE A 40 -0.13 -7.89 -3.61
C PHE A 40 -0.39 -8.92 -2.51
N GLN A 41 0.29 -10.07 -2.59
CA GLN A 41 0.25 -11.06 -1.52
C GLN A 41 1.31 -10.81 -0.45
N THR A 42 2.36 -10.08 -0.77
CA THR A 42 3.43 -9.77 0.18
C THR A 42 3.87 -8.32 0.05
N ILE A 43 4.12 -7.68 1.19
CA ILE A 43 4.53 -6.29 1.26
C ILE A 43 6.03 -6.14 0.94
N ARG A 44 6.84 -7.14 1.28
CA ARG A 44 8.30 -7.03 1.25
C ARG A 44 8.88 -6.75 -0.12
N PHE A 45 8.28 -7.31 -1.15
CA PHE A 45 8.84 -7.22 -2.50
C PHE A 45 8.27 -6.07 -3.33
N VAL A 46 7.39 -5.26 -2.74
CA VAL A 46 6.87 -4.08 -3.43
C VAL A 46 7.90 -2.96 -3.36
N HIS A 47 8.25 -2.40 -4.51
CA HIS A 47 9.22 -1.31 -4.56
C HIS A 47 8.75 -0.11 -3.74
N ILE A 48 9.69 0.52 -3.02
CA ILE A 48 9.37 1.62 -2.12
C ILE A 48 8.68 2.79 -2.83
N ASN A 49 9.03 3.07 -4.08
CA ASN A 49 8.40 4.16 -4.84
C ASN A 49 6.93 3.88 -5.12
N VAL A 50 6.55 2.63 -5.31
CA VAL A 50 5.14 2.25 -5.46
C VAL A 50 4.38 2.56 -4.17
N LYS A 51 4.94 2.20 -3.03
CA LYS A 51 4.34 2.49 -1.72
C LYS A 51 4.20 3.99 -1.48
N ARG A 52 5.21 4.78 -1.83
CA ARG A 52 5.21 6.23 -1.64
C ARG A 52 4.19 6.96 -2.52
N MET A 53 3.85 6.40 -3.66
CA MET A 53 2.88 7.01 -4.57
C MET A 53 1.44 6.60 -4.30
N ALA A 54 1.21 5.63 -3.41
CA ALA A 54 -0.13 5.20 -3.07
C ALA A 54 -0.92 6.33 -2.40
N THR A 55 -2.18 6.44 -2.75
CA THR A 55 -3.10 7.40 -2.13
C THR A 55 -4.01 6.72 -1.13
N ASP A 56 -4.29 5.45 -1.33
CA ASP A 56 -5.13 4.63 -0.47
C ASP A 56 -4.50 3.26 -0.32
N ILE A 57 -4.56 2.73 0.90
CA ILE A 57 -3.99 1.42 1.21
C ILE A 57 -5.03 0.60 1.95
N ILE A 58 -5.18 -0.66 1.54
CA ILE A 58 -5.97 -1.65 2.26
C ILE A 58 -5.03 -2.79 2.62
N CYS A 59 -4.84 -3.03 3.91
CA CYS A 59 -3.94 -4.08 4.40
C CYS A 59 -4.73 -5.03 5.29
N TYR A 60 -4.85 -6.27 4.85
CA TYR A 60 -5.55 -7.29 5.64
C TYR A 60 -4.71 -7.70 6.85
N SER A 61 -5.38 -8.25 7.86
CA SER A 61 -4.71 -8.79 9.04
C SER A 61 -3.79 -9.95 8.68
N GLY A 62 -2.87 -10.27 9.57
CA GLY A 62 -2.01 -11.44 9.41
C GLY A 62 -0.55 -11.13 9.09
N TYR A 63 -0.22 -9.90 8.73
CA TYR A 63 1.18 -9.51 8.56
C TYR A 63 1.86 -9.35 9.93
N SER A 64 3.17 -9.57 9.96
CA SER A 64 3.96 -9.38 11.16
C SER A 64 4.03 -7.90 11.55
N GLU A 65 4.36 -7.65 12.81
CA GLU A 65 4.62 -6.29 13.29
C GLU A 65 5.67 -5.59 12.43
N GLU A 66 6.74 -6.31 12.08
CA GLU A 66 7.81 -5.76 11.26
C GLU A 66 7.35 -5.36 9.87
N ASP A 67 6.56 -6.22 9.23
CA ASP A 67 6.07 -5.94 7.88
C ASP A 67 5.11 -4.76 7.86
N PHE A 68 4.20 -4.69 8.81
CA PHE A 68 3.26 -3.59 8.89
C PHE A 68 3.95 -2.27 9.25
N THR A 69 4.91 -2.32 10.17
CA THR A 69 5.72 -1.14 10.52
C THR A 69 6.46 -0.62 9.29
N SER A 70 7.07 -1.52 8.54
CA SER A 70 7.78 -1.16 7.30
C SER A 70 6.84 -0.52 6.29
N LEU A 71 5.63 -1.06 6.13
CA LEU A 71 4.63 -0.48 5.25
C LEU A 71 4.31 0.97 5.63
N LEU A 72 4.05 1.22 6.90
CA LEU A 72 3.75 2.58 7.38
C LEU A 72 4.91 3.53 7.19
N GLN A 73 6.14 3.08 7.45
CA GLN A 73 7.33 3.91 7.29
C GLN A 73 7.62 4.23 5.83
N GLN A 74 7.24 3.37 4.91
CA GLN A 74 7.51 3.54 3.48
C GLN A 74 6.38 4.25 2.74
N THR A 75 5.26 4.53 3.40
CA THR A 75 4.19 5.33 2.83
C THR A 75 4.30 6.77 3.30
N ASN A 76 3.76 7.68 2.52
CA ASN A 76 3.87 9.12 2.81
C ASN A 76 2.74 9.55 3.75
N ASN A 77 2.90 9.30 5.04
CA ASN A 77 1.88 9.61 6.04
C ASN A 77 2.50 10.28 7.28
N ASN A 78 1.63 10.89 8.11
CA ASN A 78 1.99 11.54 9.36
C ASN A 78 1.38 10.84 10.57
N LEU A 79 1.04 9.57 10.45
CA LEU A 79 0.46 8.81 11.55
C LEU A 79 1.50 8.48 12.62
N ASN A 80 1.04 8.30 13.85
CA ASN A 80 1.87 7.74 14.90
C ASN A 80 2.06 6.25 14.62
N THR A 81 3.24 5.89 14.11
CA THR A 81 3.53 4.53 13.70
C THR A 81 3.32 3.52 14.82
N LYS A 82 3.82 3.84 16.03
CA LYS A 82 3.74 2.93 17.17
C LYS A 82 2.28 2.64 17.57
N GLU A 83 1.47 3.67 17.68
CA GLU A 83 0.05 3.50 18.03
C GLU A 83 -0.70 2.74 16.96
N THR A 84 -0.48 3.08 15.70
CA THR A 84 -1.16 2.44 14.57
C THR A 84 -0.79 0.97 14.47
N VAL A 85 0.46 0.62 14.68
CA VAL A 85 0.91 -0.77 14.69
C VAL A 85 0.24 -1.55 15.82
N GLN A 86 0.17 -0.98 17.01
CA GLN A 86 -0.50 -1.64 18.14
C GLN A 86 -1.98 -1.89 17.86
N GLU A 87 -2.67 -0.94 17.27
CA GLU A 87 -4.05 -1.12 16.88
C GLU A 87 -4.20 -2.22 15.82
N TYR A 88 -3.33 -2.23 14.82
CA TYR A 88 -3.35 -3.25 13.77
C TYR A 88 -3.21 -4.65 14.36
N LEU A 89 -2.29 -4.81 15.31
CA LEU A 89 -2.03 -6.12 15.92
C LEU A 89 -3.20 -6.63 16.77
N GLN A 90 -4.11 -5.76 17.17
CA GLN A 90 -5.32 -6.16 17.89
C GLN A 90 -6.40 -6.72 16.96
N HIS A 91 -6.34 -6.43 15.67
CA HIS A 91 -7.32 -6.86 14.67
C HIS A 91 -6.78 -8.07 13.92
N ARG A 92 -7.02 -9.28 14.44
CA ARG A 92 -6.43 -10.51 13.92
C ARG A 92 -7.39 -11.49 13.27
N GLU A 93 -8.66 -11.14 13.20
CA GLU A 93 -9.63 -12.00 12.53
C GLU A 93 -9.37 -12.05 11.02
N PRO A 94 -9.70 -13.17 10.34
CA PRO A 94 -9.30 -13.38 8.95
C PRO A 94 -9.76 -12.29 7.97
N HIS A 95 -10.83 -11.59 8.25
CA HIS A 95 -11.37 -10.57 7.37
C HIS A 95 -11.13 -9.14 7.86
N ASP A 96 -10.43 -8.99 8.99
CA ASP A 96 -10.09 -7.67 9.49
C ASP A 96 -9.10 -7.00 8.55
N LYS A 97 -9.30 -5.72 8.31
CA LYS A 97 -8.41 -4.96 7.44
C LYS A 97 -8.21 -3.54 7.95
N PHE A 98 -7.03 -3.05 7.70
CA PHE A 98 -6.64 -1.67 7.92
C PHE A 98 -6.88 -0.91 6.62
N VAL A 99 -7.64 0.17 6.68
CA VAL A 99 -7.95 1.00 5.51
C VAL A 99 -7.44 2.41 5.80
N MET A 100 -6.62 2.92 4.91
CA MET A 100 -6.01 4.22 5.09
C MET A 100 -6.15 5.08 3.83
N ASN A 101 -6.59 6.32 4.03
CA ASN A 101 -6.51 7.35 3.01
C ASN A 101 -5.32 8.25 3.34
N ILE A 102 -4.28 8.19 2.53
CA ILE A 102 -3.03 8.92 2.78
C ILE A 102 -3.22 10.42 2.63
N THR A 103 -3.95 10.85 1.62
CA THR A 103 -4.19 12.28 1.37
C THR A 103 -4.89 12.95 2.54
N ALA A 104 -5.90 12.28 3.12
CA ALA A 104 -6.62 12.79 4.28
C ALA A 104 -5.91 12.51 5.60
N ASN A 105 -4.87 11.69 5.59
CA ASN A 105 -4.14 11.22 6.77
C ASN A 105 -5.07 10.59 7.82
N LYS A 106 -5.98 9.75 7.35
CA LYS A 106 -6.98 9.07 8.18
C LYS A 106 -6.98 7.58 7.91
N TYR A 107 -7.26 6.82 8.94
CA TYR A 107 -7.40 5.37 8.81
C TYR A 107 -8.52 4.85 9.69
N TYR A 108 -8.99 3.65 9.38
CA TYR A 108 -9.93 2.91 10.20
C TYR A 108 -9.72 1.41 10.01
N PHE A 109 -10.29 0.63 10.91
CA PHE A 109 -10.28 -0.83 10.80
C PHE A 109 -11.69 -1.31 10.46
N GLU A 110 -11.77 -2.32 9.61
CA GLU A 110 -13.04 -2.88 9.15
C GLU A 110 -12.97 -4.41 9.21
N SER A 111 -14.06 -5.02 9.62
CA SER A 111 -14.17 -6.48 9.67
C SER A 111 -14.75 -7.07 8.40
#